data_32cfc0c6d4523ad2d0b17d0834ce0f59
#
_entry.id   32cfc0c6d4523ad2d0b17d0834ce0f59
#
_cell.length_a   1.000
_cell.length_b   1.000
_cell.length_c   1.000
_cell.angle_alpha   90.00
_cell.angle_beta   90.00
_cell.angle_gamma   90.00
#
_symmetry.space_group_name_H-M   'P 1'
#
loop_
_entity.id
_entity.type
_entity.pdbx_description
1 polymer ?
#
loop_
_entity_poly.entity_id
_entity_poly.type
_entity_poly.pdbx_seq_one_letter_code
_entity_poly.pdbx_strand_id
1 'polypeptide(L)'
;MSKIPVTSSRVKIDGLHPRFIARLEAFFADPRIANRVAVVSGVRSYAQQKYLYDGYKSGKRGFNLAANPDRKLRNGFQGSYHMSQPAFDGFGYAVDFRITGKGISTGEVKKIAAQYGMHAPVRSEWWHHTPGSVQGSKFEWLPFDQGKEPPSPDPKNVLAEVAKFVEACRDTVVRKGDRGPVVEFLQTQL
;
A
#
# COMPACT_ATOMS: atom_id res chain seq x y z
N MET A 1 -2.84 7.81 -16.04
CA MET A 1 -3.53 7.73 -14.73
C MET A 1 -2.71 6.82 -13.83
N SER A 2 -2.52 7.17 -12.56
CA SER A 2 -1.78 6.32 -11.61
C SER A 2 -2.47 4.95 -11.48
N LYS A 3 -1.66 3.87 -11.52
CA LYS A 3 -2.13 2.49 -11.33
C LYS A 3 -2.34 2.14 -9.84
N ILE A 4 -2.12 3.10 -8.93
CA ILE A 4 -2.23 2.90 -7.48
C ILE A 4 -3.69 3.11 -7.07
N PRO A 5 -4.39 2.08 -6.57
CA PRO A 5 -5.77 2.22 -6.10
C PRO A 5 -5.83 3.04 -4.81
N VAL A 6 -6.74 4.00 -4.77
CA VAL A 6 -7.02 4.83 -3.60
C VAL A 6 -8.47 4.65 -3.15
N THR A 7 -8.74 4.74 -1.85
CA THR A 7 -10.10 4.55 -1.30
C THR A 7 -11.02 5.74 -1.54
N SER A 8 -10.48 6.91 -1.88
CA SER A 8 -11.24 8.11 -2.23
C SER A 8 -10.37 9.13 -2.94
N SER A 9 -10.98 10.09 -3.66
CA SER A 9 -10.31 11.21 -4.31
C SER A 9 -9.59 12.17 -3.34
N ARG A 10 -9.87 12.05 -2.04
CA ARG A 10 -9.19 12.85 -1.00
C ARG A 10 -7.79 12.31 -0.66
N VAL A 11 -7.50 11.07 -0.99
CA VAL A 11 -6.16 10.47 -0.79
C VAL A 11 -5.21 11.06 -1.82
N LYS A 12 -4.16 11.73 -1.35
CA LYS A 12 -3.14 12.35 -2.19
C LYS A 12 -1.90 11.48 -2.24
N ILE A 13 -1.51 11.07 -3.45
CA ILE A 13 -0.29 10.29 -3.71
C ILE A 13 0.72 11.07 -4.57
N ASP A 14 0.27 12.11 -5.23
CA ASP A 14 1.04 12.92 -6.18
C ASP A 14 2.25 13.63 -5.54
N GLY A 15 2.22 13.84 -4.22
CA GLY A 15 3.34 14.42 -3.48
C GLY A 15 4.27 13.39 -2.84
N LEU A 16 4.11 12.10 -3.12
CA LEU A 16 5.06 11.07 -2.70
C LEU A 16 6.33 11.12 -3.55
N HIS A 17 7.46 10.73 -2.96
CA HIS A 17 8.72 10.65 -3.68
C HIS A 17 8.59 9.72 -4.92
N PRO A 18 9.07 10.11 -6.11
CA PRO A 18 8.89 9.33 -7.36
C PRO A 18 9.37 7.88 -7.26
N ARG A 19 10.50 7.64 -6.59
CA ARG A 19 11.01 6.28 -6.33
C ARG A 19 10.06 5.46 -5.45
N PHE A 20 9.32 6.10 -4.55
CA PHE A 20 8.31 5.42 -3.73
C PHE A 20 7.06 5.10 -4.54
N ILE A 21 6.61 6.03 -5.40
CA ILE A 21 5.52 5.79 -6.35
C ILE A 21 5.81 4.57 -7.21
N ALA A 22 7.01 4.45 -7.79
CA ALA A 22 7.39 3.29 -8.59
C ALA A 22 7.31 1.97 -7.83
N ARG A 23 7.69 1.95 -6.53
CA ARG A 23 7.53 0.76 -5.67
C ARG A 23 6.06 0.42 -5.41
N LEU A 24 5.24 1.44 -5.18
CA LEU A 24 3.79 1.25 -4.99
C LEU A 24 3.14 0.73 -6.27
N GLU A 25 3.49 1.24 -7.43
CA GLU A 25 2.97 0.74 -8.71
C GLU A 25 3.32 -0.73 -8.93
N ALA A 26 4.57 -1.12 -8.66
CA ALA A 26 5.00 -2.51 -8.74
C ALA A 26 4.26 -3.39 -7.71
N PHE A 27 4.10 -2.92 -6.47
CA PHE A 27 3.36 -3.62 -5.42
C PHE A 27 1.89 -3.83 -5.79
N PHE A 28 1.21 -2.81 -6.33
CA PHE A 28 -0.18 -2.93 -6.73
C PHE A 28 -0.40 -3.70 -8.04
N ALA A 29 0.64 -3.90 -8.83
CA ALA A 29 0.64 -4.79 -9.98
C ALA A 29 0.78 -6.28 -9.59
N ASP A 30 1.22 -6.58 -8.37
CA ASP A 30 1.33 -7.96 -7.88
C ASP A 30 -0.07 -8.61 -7.79
N PRO A 31 -0.30 -9.77 -8.44
CA PRO A 31 -1.61 -10.43 -8.45
C PRO A 31 -2.12 -10.83 -7.07
N ARG A 32 -1.23 -11.00 -6.08
CA ARG A 32 -1.59 -11.26 -4.69
C ARG A 32 -2.20 -10.03 -3.99
N ILE A 33 -1.91 -8.82 -4.51
CA ILE A 33 -2.33 -7.53 -3.96
C ILE A 33 -3.46 -6.89 -4.78
N ALA A 34 -3.43 -7.08 -6.10
CA ALA A 34 -4.39 -6.49 -7.03
C ALA A 34 -5.84 -6.70 -6.57
N ASN A 35 -6.63 -5.64 -6.55
CA ASN A 35 -8.04 -5.61 -6.11
C ASN A 35 -8.30 -6.02 -4.64
N ARG A 36 -7.26 -6.22 -3.83
CA ARG A 36 -7.37 -6.63 -2.42
C ARG A 36 -6.91 -5.59 -1.42
N VAL A 37 -6.09 -4.65 -1.87
CA VAL A 37 -5.52 -3.58 -1.04
C VAL A 37 -5.65 -2.24 -1.76
N ALA A 38 -5.86 -1.18 -1.01
CA ALA A 38 -5.85 0.18 -1.53
C ALA A 38 -5.18 1.14 -0.53
N VAL A 39 -4.71 2.28 -1.02
CA VAL A 39 -4.19 3.36 -0.18
C VAL A 39 -5.37 4.13 0.42
N VAL A 40 -5.36 4.28 1.75
CA VAL A 40 -6.35 5.06 2.50
C VAL A 40 -5.83 6.41 2.99
N SER A 41 -4.50 6.55 3.07
CA SER A 41 -3.84 7.81 3.42
C SER A 41 -2.50 7.86 2.67
N GLY A 42 -2.23 8.99 2.04
CA GLY A 42 -0.96 9.29 1.38
C GLY A 42 -0.35 10.55 1.97
N VAL A 43 -0.03 11.53 1.11
CA VAL A 43 0.57 12.79 1.53
C VAL A 43 -0.46 13.64 2.29
N ARG A 44 -0.02 14.20 3.41
CA ARG A 44 -0.80 15.09 4.27
C ARG A 44 -0.20 16.50 4.26
N SER A 45 -1.06 17.50 4.20
CA SER A 45 -0.63 18.89 4.48
C SER A 45 -0.27 19.06 5.96
N TYR A 46 0.47 20.10 6.28
CA TYR A 46 0.73 20.50 7.66
C TYR A 46 -0.57 20.63 8.47
N ALA A 47 -1.58 21.30 7.92
CA ALA A 47 -2.86 21.51 8.58
C ALA A 47 -3.58 20.18 8.89
N GLN A 48 -3.55 19.22 7.97
CA GLN A 48 -4.11 17.88 8.21
C GLN A 48 -3.36 17.13 9.30
N GLN A 49 -2.02 17.16 9.28
CA GLN A 49 -1.22 16.49 10.30
C GLN A 49 -1.40 17.14 11.67
N LYS A 50 -1.47 18.49 11.72
CA LYS A 50 -1.74 19.23 12.96
C LYS A 50 -3.10 18.88 13.53
N TYR A 51 -4.14 18.83 12.71
CA TYR A 51 -5.48 18.44 13.15
C TYR A 51 -5.50 17.03 13.79
N LEU A 52 -4.79 16.06 13.17
CA LEU A 52 -4.67 14.71 13.73
C LEU A 52 -3.90 14.71 15.05
N TYR A 53 -2.80 15.46 15.12
CA TYR A 53 -1.98 15.56 16.31
C TYR A 53 -2.72 16.24 17.49
N ASP A 54 -3.39 17.36 17.24
CA ASP A 54 -4.16 18.09 18.26
C ASP A 54 -5.32 17.22 18.79
N GLY A 55 -6.02 16.51 17.92
CA GLY A 55 -7.06 15.56 18.29
C GLY A 55 -6.54 14.43 19.17
N TYR A 56 -5.40 13.84 18.81
CA TYR A 56 -4.69 12.83 19.61
C TYR A 56 -4.27 13.39 20.97
N LYS A 57 -3.61 14.55 21.01
CA LYS A 57 -3.12 15.19 22.24
C LYS A 57 -4.23 15.56 23.21
N SER A 58 -5.39 15.95 22.70
CA SER A 58 -6.56 16.26 23.53
C SER A 58 -7.35 15.03 23.98
N GLY A 59 -6.93 13.81 23.62
CA GLY A 59 -7.65 12.57 23.91
C GLY A 59 -9.02 12.46 23.23
N LYS A 60 -9.25 13.21 22.16
CA LYS A 60 -10.52 13.23 21.45
C LYS A 60 -10.82 11.86 20.85
N ARG A 61 -12.03 11.35 21.12
CA ARG A 61 -12.48 10.06 20.60
C ARG A 61 -12.37 10.01 19.05
N GLY A 62 -11.82 8.93 18.53
CA GLY A 62 -11.65 8.71 17.09
C GLY A 62 -10.31 9.22 16.52
N PHE A 63 -9.45 9.80 17.37
CA PHE A 63 -8.09 10.16 17.00
C PHE A 63 -7.09 9.15 17.56
N ASN A 64 -6.27 8.59 16.67
CA ASN A 64 -5.17 7.69 17.01
C ASN A 64 -3.87 8.47 17.21
N LEU A 65 -2.82 7.78 17.66
CA LEU A 65 -1.47 8.30 17.74
C LEU A 65 -1.10 9.04 16.45
N ALA A 66 -0.66 10.27 16.55
CA ALA A 66 -0.22 11.08 15.42
C ALA A 66 1.07 11.82 15.78
N ALA A 67 2.01 11.86 14.83
CA ALA A 67 3.27 12.56 15.01
C ALA A 67 3.06 14.09 15.09
N ASN A 68 3.83 14.74 15.96
CA ASN A 68 3.83 16.20 16.05
C ASN A 68 4.36 16.81 14.74
N PRO A 69 3.57 17.63 14.01
CA PRO A 69 4.01 18.23 12.76
C PRO A 69 5.18 19.22 12.93
N ASP A 70 5.34 19.80 14.12
CA ASP A 70 6.40 20.77 14.42
C ASP A 70 7.72 20.12 14.82
N ARG A 71 7.72 18.81 15.05
CA ARG A 71 8.94 18.09 15.42
C ARG A 71 9.90 18.06 14.23
N LYS A 72 11.06 18.68 14.39
CA LYS A 72 12.15 18.63 13.42
C LYS A 72 13.17 17.59 13.85
N LEU A 73 13.57 16.75 12.92
CA LEU A 73 14.72 15.85 13.06
C LEU A 73 16.00 16.59 12.61
N ARG A 74 17.16 16.09 13.03
CA ARG A 74 18.48 16.73 12.77
C ARG A 74 18.79 16.96 11.28
N ASN A 75 18.19 16.17 10.41
CA ASN A 75 18.38 16.23 8.95
C ASN A 75 17.35 17.12 8.23
N GLY A 76 16.55 17.88 8.94
CA GLY A 76 15.48 18.70 8.36
C GLY A 76 14.17 17.96 8.10
N PHE A 77 14.11 16.64 8.32
CA PHE A 77 12.87 15.89 8.26
C PHE A 77 11.89 16.40 9.33
N GLN A 78 10.64 16.63 8.96
CA GLN A 78 9.66 17.26 9.82
C GLN A 78 8.46 16.35 10.08
N GLY A 79 8.06 16.25 11.34
CA GLY A 79 6.80 15.66 11.77
C GLY A 79 6.63 14.19 11.38
N SER A 80 5.75 13.95 10.42
CA SER A 80 5.36 12.63 9.94
C SER A 80 5.92 12.36 8.54
N TYR A 81 6.25 11.10 8.25
CA TYR A 81 6.60 10.65 6.89
C TYR A 81 5.46 10.86 5.86
N HIS A 82 4.22 11.04 6.30
CA HIS A 82 3.11 11.45 5.43
C HIS A 82 3.18 12.91 5.00
N MET A 83 3.91 13.75 5.70
CA MET A 83 4.02 15.16 5.32
C MET A 83 5.01 15.34 4.17
N SER A 84 4.76 16.33 3.33
CA SER A 84 5.81 16.88 2.45
C SER A 84 6.96 17.36 3.31
N GLN A 85 8.20 17.14 2.85
CA GLN A 85 9.44 17.45 3.57
C GLN A 85 10.17 18.64 2.92
N PRO A 86 9.66 19.88 3.02
CA PRO A 86 10.18 21.02 2.27
C PRO A 86 11.63 21.39 2.61
N ALA A 87 12.07 21.08 3.84
CA ALA A 87 13.45 21.27 4.26
C ALA A 87 14.40 20.13 3.88
N PHE A 88 13.89 19.08 3.23
CA PHE A 88 14.66 17.92 2.77
C PHE A 88 14.62 17.83 1.24
N ASP A 89 13.51 17.39 0.64
CA ASP A 89 13.34 17.28 -0.81
C ASP A 89 11.92 17.56 -1.29
N GLY A 90 11.03 17.93 -0.40
CA GLY A 90 9.65 18.30 -0.71
C GLY A 90 8.66 17.16 -0.83
N PHE A 91 9.08 15.89 -0.69
CA PHE A 91 8.22 14.74 -0.88
C PHE A 91 7.74 14.11 0.43
N GLY A 92 6.62 13.38 0.37
CA GLY A 92 6.15 12.46 1.41
C GLY A 92 6.74 11.06 1.22
N TYR A 93 6.83 10.29 2.31
CA TYR A 93 7.48 8.98 2.37
C TYR A 93 6.65 7.91 3.08
N ALA A 94 5.35 8.14 3.24
CA ALA A 94 4.47 7.15 3.85
C ALA A 94 3.13 7.04 3.16
N VAL A 95 2.60 5.81 3.19
CA VAL A 95 1.21 5.51 2.86
C VAL A 95 0.61 4.62 3.93
N ASP A 96 -0.71 4.75 4.12
CA ASP A 96 -1.48 3.80 4.91
C ASP A 96 -2.31 2.92 3.97
N PHE A 97 -2.24 1.60 4.16
CA PHE A 97 -3.01 0.62 3.39
C PHE A 97 -4.31 0.23 4.09
N ARG A 98 -5.29 -0.19 3.29
CA ARG A 98 -6.51 -0.86 3.74
C ARG A 98 -6.73 -2.10 2.90
N ILE A 99 -7.08 -3.21 3.55
CA ILE A 99 -7.58 -4.40 2.86
C ILE A 99 -9.01 -4.11 2.41
N THR A 100 -9.27 -4.22 1.12
CA THR A 100 -10.55 -3.94 0.47
C THR A 100 -11.18 -5.21 -0.12
N GLY A 101 -10.38 -6.25 -0.34
CA GLY A 101 -10.82 -7.55 -0.86
C GLY A 101 -10.66 -8.68 0.16
N LYS A 102 -11.11 -9.87 -0.22
CA LYS A 102 -11.01 -11.10 0.59
C LYS A 102 -9.72 -11.87 0.29
N GLY A 103 -9.38 -12.82 1.17
CA GLY A 103 -8.32 -13.82 0.91
C GLY A 103 -6.89 -13.28 1.08
N ILE A 104 -6.70 -12.21 1.85
CA ILE A 104 -5.38 -11.71 2.23
C ILE A 104 -5.41 -11.23 3.69
N SER A 105 -4.37 -11.54 4.43
CA SER A 105 -4.16 -11.10 5.81
C SER A 105 -3.22 -9.89 5.89
N THR A 106 -3.26 -9.16 7.00
CA THR A 106 -2.34 -8.05 7.28
C THR A 106 -0.87 -8.49 7.30
N GLY A 107 -0.62 -9.73 7.76
CA GLY A 107 0.72 -10.34 7.77
C GLY A 107 1.24 -10.61 6.36
N GLU A 108 0.38 -11.06 5.46
CA GLU A 108 0.74 -11.28 4.05
C GLU A 108 0.99 -9.96 3.34
N VAL A 109 0.15 -8.94 3.56
CA VAL A 109 0.38 -7.59 3.00
C VAL A 109 1.76 -7.08 3.40
N LYS A 110 2.15 -7.19 4.68
CA LYS A 110 3.49 -6.78 5.15
C LYS A 110 4.61 -7.58 4.49
N LYS A 111 4.47 -8.90 4.37
CA LYS A 111 5.47 -9.76 3.72
C LYS A 111 5.65 -9.42 2.25
N ILE A 112 4.55 -9.17 1.54
CA ILE A 112 4.59 -8.78 0.13
C ILE A 112 5.18 -7.37 0.00
N ALA A 113 4.76 -6.40 0.82
CA ALA A 113 5.31 -5.04 0.80
C ALA A 113 6.83 -5.02 1.00
N ALA A 114 7.37 -5.90 1.86
CA ALA A 114 8.82 -6.04 2.07
C ALA A 114 9.56 -6.46 0.79
N GLN A 115 8.96 -7.27 -0.08
CA GLN A 115 9.54 -7.66 -1.37
C GLN A 115 9.67 -6.48 -2.33
N TYR A 116 8.83 -5.46 -2.16
CA TYR A 116 8.85 -4.19 -2.89
C TYR A 116 9.61 -3.07 -2.16
N GLY A 117 10.46 -3.44 -1.19
CA GLY A 117 11.29 -2.50 -0.45
C GLY A 117 10.49 -1.53 0.42
N MET A 118 9.38 -1.98 1.00
CA MET A 118 8.56 -1.23 1.93
C MET A 118 8.41 -1.99 3.25
N HIS A 119 8.32 -1.28 4.36
CA HIS A 119 8.09 -1.88 5.67
C HIS A 119 7.07 -1.08 6.50
N ALA A 120 6.52 -1.74 7.52
CA ALA A 120 5.69 -1.10 8.54
C ALA A 120 6.55 -0.83 9.79
N PRO A 121 7.12 0.38 9.97
CA PRO A 121 8.08 0.68 11.04
C PRO A 121 7.42 0.75 12.42
N VAL A 122 6.11 0.95 12.49
CA VAL A 122 5.36 1.02 13.74
C VAL A 122 4.69 -0.32 14.00
N ARG A 123 5.08 -1.00 15.09
CA ARG A 123 4.64 -2.37 15.40
C ARG A 123 3.12 -2.53 15.47
N SER A 124 2.42 -1.53 16.01
CA SER A 124 0.96 -1.51 16.15
C SER A 124 0.21 -1.11 14.89
N GLU A 125 0.90 -0.60 13.86
CA GLU A 125 0.31 -0.01 12.67
C GLU A 125 0.70 -0.81 11.41
N TRP A 126 0.09 -1.97 11.23
CA TRP A 126 0.34 -2.82 10.06
C TRP A 126 0.08 -2.11 8.74
N TRP A 127 -0.78 -1.10 8.76
CA TRP A 127 -1.18 -0.32 7.59
C TRP A 127 -0.16 0.73 7.17
N HIS A 128 0.65 1.25 8.12
CA HIS A 128 1.61 2.34 7.87
C HIS A 128 2.89 1.81 7.24
N HIS A 129 3.13 2.18 5.98
CA HIS A 129 4.28 1.70 5.20
C HIS A 129 5.16 2.84 4.73
N THR A 130 6.48 2.64 4.84
CA THR A 130 7.51 3.55 4.34
C THR A 130 8.53 2.79 3.48
N PRO A 131 9.17 3.44 2.48
CA PRO A 131 10.18 2.79 1.63
C PRO A 131 11.58 2.77 2.25
N GLY A 132 11.71 3.16 3.49
CA GLY A 132 12.97 3.27 4.22
C GLY A 132 12.79 4.06 5.50
N SER A 133 13.89 4.58 6.03
CA SER A 133 13.91 5.37 7.26
C SER A 133 14.99 6.45 7.23
N VAL A 134 14.79 7.47 8.06
CA VAL A 134 15.82 8.50 8.28
C VAL A 134 16.91 7.96 9.18
N GLN A 135 18.15 7.97 8.69
CA GLN A 135 19.36 7.62 9.42
C GLN A 135 20.32 8.81 9.39
N GLY A 136 20.56 9.42 10.55
CA GLY A 136 21.38 10.64 10.63
C GLY A 136 20.82 11.77 9.75
N SER A 137 21.58 12.17 8.72
CA SER A 137 21.22 13.25 7.79
C SER A 137 20.63 12.75 6.46
N LYS A 138 20.44 11.44 6.28
CA LYS A 138 20.02 10.85 5.01
C LYS A 138 18.75 10.03 5.20
N PHE A 139 17.98 9.90 4.11
CA PHE A 139 16.93 8.89 4.01
C PHE A 139 17.54 7.63 3.40
N GLU A 140 17.58 6.55 4.18
CA GLU A 140 18.05 5.26 3.73
C GLU A 140 16.89 4.44 3.18
N TRP A 141 16.98 4.15 1.89
CA TRP A 141 16.01 3.34 1.18
C TRP A 141 16.23 1.86 1.46
N LEU A 142 15.15 1.14 1.71
CA LEU A 142 15.20 -0.32 1.72
C LEU A 142 15.60 -0.84 0.33
N PRO A 143 16.33 -1.97 0.27
CA PRO A 143 16.66 -2.60 -1.00
C PRO A 143 15.40 -2.91 -1.81
N PHE A 144 15.40 -2.56 -3.08
CA PHE A 144 14.39 -2.93 -4.05
C PHE A 144 14.99 -2.82 -5.44
N ASP A 145 14.97 -3.93 -6.15
CA ASP A 145 15.42 -4.00 -7.53
C ASP A 145 14.21 -3.95 -8.45
N GLN A 146 14.03 -2.80 -9.13
CA GLN A 146 12.92 -2.59 -10.07
C GLN A 146 12.99 -3.49 -11.31
N GLY A 147 14.12 -4.14 -11.54
CA GLY A 147 14.33 -5.07 -12.67
C GLY A 147 14.00 -6.52 -12.36
N LYS A 148 13.72 -6.85 -11.11
CA LYS A 148 13.28 -8.21 -10.76
C LYS A 148 11.78 -8.34 -11.00
N GLU A 149 11.43 -9.32 -11.80
CA GLU A 149 10.06 -9.82 -11.89
C GLU A 149 9.51 -10.07 -10.48
N PRO A 150 8.28 -9.63 -10.17
CA PRO A 150 7.69 -9.94 -8.87
C PRO A 150 7.83 -11.44 -8.61
N PRO A 151 8.19 -11.87 -7.39
CA PRO A 151 8.35 -13.27 -7.10
C PRO A 151 7.12 -14.02 -7.55
N SER A 152 7.33 -15.05 -8.37
CA SER A 152 6.25 -15.92 -8.85
C SER A 152 5.37 -16.33 -7.64
N PRO A 153 4.05 -16.24 -7.75
CA PRO A 153 3.19 -16.68 -6.66
C PRO A 153 3.55 -18.14 -6.34
N ASP A 154 3.63 -18.46 -5.06
CA ASP A 154 3.92 -19.82 -4.60
C ASP A 154 2.97 -20.80 -5.32
N PRO A 155 3.49 -21.80 -6.07
CA PRO A 155 2.66 -22.73 -6.81
C PRO A 155 1.56 -23.39 -5.96
N LYS A 156 1.80 -23.59 -4.66
CA LYS A 156 0.80 -24.10 -3.72
C LYS A 156 -0.35 -23.13 -3.51
N ASN A 157 -0.08 -21.83 -3.48
CA ASN A 157 -1.11 -20.81 -3.35
C ASN A 157 -1.91 -20.64 -4.65
N VAL A 158 -1.24 -20.72 -5.80
CA VAL A 158 -1.92 -20.70 -7.12
C VAL A 158 -2.87 -21.89 -7.25
N LEU A 159 -2.40 -23.09 -6.92
CA LEU A 159 -3.22 -24.32 -6.97
C LEU A 159 -4.40 -24.24 -6.00
N ALA A 160 -4.21 -23.69 -4.80
CA ALA A 160 -5.29 -23.50 -3.82
C ALA A 160 -6.33 -22.47 -4.30
N GLU A 161 -5.92 -21.38 -4.94
CA GLU A 161 -6.82 -20.39 -5.52
C GLU A 161 -7.56 -20.94 -6.75
N VAL A 162 -6.87 -21.68 -7.62
CA VAL A 162 -7.49 -22.38 -8.76
C VAL A 162 -8.49 -23.42 -8.27
N ALA A 163 -8.16 -24.21 -7.25
CA ALA A 163 -9.08 -25.18 -6.67
C ALA A 163 -10.34 -24.52 -6.10
N LYS A 164 -10.21 -23.40 -5.38
CA LYS A 164 -11.36 -22.62 -4.89
C LYS A 164 -12.20 -22.06 -6.03
N PHE A 165 -11.57 -21.58 -7.10
CA PHE A 165 -12.26 -21.07 -8.28
C PHE A 165 -13.02 -22.20 -9.00
N VAL A 166 -12.38 -23.35 -9.21
CA VAL A 166 -13.01 -24.55 -9.80
C VAL A 166 -14.19 -25.02 -8.96
N GLU A 167 -14.05 -25.06 -7.63
CA GLU A 167 -15.16 -25.41 -6.74
C GLU A 167 -16.31 -24.40 -6.81
N ALA A 168 -15.99 -23.10 -6.84
CA ALA A 168 -17.02 -22.07 -7.00
C ALA A 168 -17.73 -22.11 -8.37
N CYS A 169 -17.06 -22.66 -9.39
CA CYS A 169 -17.64 -22.85 -10.73
C CYS A 169 -18.33 -24.20 -10.93
N ARG A 170 -18.20 -25.13 -9.99
CA ARG A 170 -18.67 -26.55 -10.12
C ARG A 170 -20.14 -26.65 -10.43
N ASP A 171 -20.96 -25.76 -9.88
CA ASP A 171 -22.41 -25.74 -10.10
C ASP A 171 -22.84 -24.77 -11.23
N THR A 172 -21.86 -24.16 -11.91
CA THR A 172 -22.12 -23.18 -12.98
C THR A 172 -22.12 -23.88 -14.33
N VAL A 173 -23.32 -24.08 -14.89
CA VAL A 173 -23.45 -24.58 -16.26
C VAL A 173 -23.26 -23.45 -17.25
N VAL A 174 -22.10 -23.40 -17.90
CA VAL A 174 -21.83 -22.42 -18.97
C VAL A 174 -22.51 -22.88 -20.26
N ARG A 175 -23.43 -22.06 -20.80
CA ARG A 175 -24.14 -22.32 -22.06
C ARG A 175 -23.57 -21.45 -23.19
N LYS A 176 -23.76 -21.89 -24.42
CA LYS A 176 -23.39 -21.10 -25.60
C LYS A 176 -24.15 -19.75 -25.58
N GLY A 177 -23.38 -18.64 -25.54
CA GLY A 177 -23.93 -17.29 -25.48
C GLY A 177 -23.85 -16.64 -24.10
N ASP A 178 -23.47 -17.38 -23.05
CA ASP A 178 -23.20 -16.81 -21.73
C ASP A 178 -21.99 -15.86 -21.77
N ARG A 179 -22.06 -14.81 -20.95
CA ARG A 179 -20.98 -13.83 -20.78
C ARG A 179 -20.72 -13.64 -19.29
N GLY A 180 -19.47 -13.37 -18.94
CA GLY A 180 -19.05 -13.08 -17.58
C GLY A 180 -17.63 -13.56 -17.28
N PRO A 181 -17.09 -13.24 -16.10
CA PRO A 181 -15.69 -13.52 -15.75
C PRO A 181 -15.28 -15.00 -15.89
N VAL A 182 -16.19 -15.94 -15.65
CA VAL A 182 -15.95 -17.39 -15.77
C VAL A 182 -15.79 -17.77 -17.25
N VAL A 183 -16.62 -17.22 -18.13
CA VAL A 183 -16.58 -17.49 -19.58
C VAL A 183 -15.32 -16.90 -20.19
N GLU A 184 -14.95 -15.67 -19.81
CA GLU A 184 -13.71 -15.02 -20.25
C GLU A 184 -12.48 -15.80 -19.81
N PHE A 185 -12.45 -16.31 -18.58
CA PHE A 185 -11.36 -17.14 -18.09
C PHE A 185 -11.20 -18.42 -18.91
N LEU A 186 -12.28 -19.15 -19.19
CA LEU A 186 -12.23 -20.38 -19.97
C LEU A 186 -11.80 -20.14 -21.43
N GLN A 187 -12.18 -18.99 -22.01
CA GLN A 187 -11.83 -18.62 -23.38
C GLN A 187 -10.34 -18.19 -23.51
N THR A 188 -9.70 -17.71 -22.46
CA THR A 188 -8.29 -17.31 -22.46
C THR A 188 -7.32 -18.46 -22.23
N GLN A 189 -7.82 -19.64 -21.83
CA GLN A 189 -7.00 -20.84 -21.59
C GLN A 189 -7.05 -21.86 -22.74
N LEU A 190 -7.84 -21.62 -23.80
CA LEU A 190 -7.92 -22.40 -25.03
C LEU A 190 -7.15 -21.73 -26.17
#